data_71e0e5aa61e2b5cc3b40e428517b8202
#
_entry.id   71e0e5aa61e2b5cc3b40e428517b8202
#
_cell.length_a   1.000
_cell.length_b   1.000
_cell.length_c   1.000
_cell.angle_alpha   90.00
_cell.angle_beta   90.00
_cell.angle_gamma   90.00
#
_symmetry.space_group_name_H-M   'P 1'
#
loop_
_entity.id
_entity.type
_entity.pdbx_description
1 polymer ?
#
loop_
_entity_poly.entity_id
_entity_poly.type
_entity_poly.pdbx_seq_one_letter_code
_entity_poly.pdbx_strand_id
1 'polypeptide(L)'
;MIMRFLKRVPAGMMIVPLLIGAFMNTFFPAALKIGSFTTATFSSAGAATAMGIQLFCLGTTLQLRDMPKVVKRGGILLISKFIIGAAIGIIIGKMFGFAGVCGLTTLAVISAVTNSNGSVYLALMKTYGDTTDCAAMALLALNDGPLFTLIALGASGLANVPFMALVATVIPIIVGMIIGNLDKEMQTFLEPAGNILIPFVGLTLGAGINLSNVVKGGIPGIILGLITVFVGGCFIVFCDKIIGRRPGYAGWAVATTAGNAVAVPAAVGLIDPAWAPYVGEATTQVAASVVVTAILVPLMTNWWAKKYGCPQSEVLEAAKLETAK
;
A
#
# COMPACT_ATOMS: atom_id res chain seq x y z
N MET A 1 -19.18 8.21 -16.35
CA MET A 1 -19.76 8.59 -15.06
C MET A 1 -19.07 7.87 -13.90
N ILE A 2 -19.04 6.54 -13.87
CA ILE A 2 -18.44 5.71 -12.78
C ILE A 2 -16.97 6.05 -12.57
N MET A 3 -16.13 6.03 -13.59
CA MET A 3 -14.70 6.32 -13.49
C MET A 3 -14.41 7.72 -12.91
N ARG A 4 -15.22 8.73 -13.27
CA ARG A 4 -15.09 10.09 -12.71
C ARG A 4 -15.40 10.12 -11.21
N PHE A 5 -16.39 9.36 -10.77
CA PHE A 5 -16.73 9.22 -9.36
C PHE A 5 -15.59 8.52 -8.59
N LEU A 6 -15.12 7.37 -9.07
CA LEU A 6 -14.03 6.62 -8.44
C LEU A 6 -12.75 7.46 -8.28
N LYS A 7 -12.42 8.29 -9.28
CA LYS A 7 -11.25 9.18 -9.22
C LYS A 7 -11.40 10.36 -8.26
N ARG A 8 -12.63 10.73 -7.85
CA ARG A 8 -12.88 11.79 -6.85
C ARG A 8 -12.72 11.31 -5.41
N VAL A 9 -12.90 10.02 -5.18
CA VAL A 9 -12.74 9.41 -3.86
C VAL A 9 -11.27 9.05 -3.66
N PRO A 10 -10.61 9.43 -2.55
CA PRO A 10 -9.26 8.98 -2.24
C PRO A 10 -9.20 7.45 -2.24
N ALA A 11 -8.27 6.87 -3.02
CA ALA A 11 -8.18 5.43 -3.26
C ALA A 11 -9.51 4.77 -3.71
N GLY A 12 -10.40 5.51 -4.39
CA GLY A 12 -11.75 5.07 -4.73
C GLY A 12 -11.81 3.83 -5.60
N MET A 13 -10.79 3.56 -6.42
CA MET A 13 -10.66 2.32 -7.20
C MET A 13 -10.60 1.06 -6.31
N MET A 14 -10.13 1.19 -5.07
CA MET A 14 -10.06 0.09 -4.09
C MET A 14 -11.23 0.15 -3.10
N ILE A 15 -11.44 1.31 -2.49
CA ILE A 15 -12.36 1.48 -1.36
C ILE A 15 -13.82 1.36 -1.79
N VAL A 16 -14.20 1.94 -2.92
CA VAL A 16 -15.61 1.87 -3.37
C VAL A 16 -16.04 0.44 -3.71
N PRO A 17 -15.29 -0.34 -4.50
CA PRO A 17 -15.59 -1.76 -4.70
C PRO A 17 -15.56 -2.58 -3.42
N LEU A 18 -14.63 -2.29 -2.48
CA LEU A 18 -14.59 -2.95 -1.17
C LEU A 18 -15.89 -2.71 -0.39
N LEU A 19 -16.37 -1.48 -0.33
CA LEU A 19 -17.63 -1.16 0.35
C LEU A 19 -18.85 -1.82 -0.34
N ILE A 20 -18.85 -1.90 -1.68
CA ILE A 20 -19.87 -2.61 -2.43
C ILE A 20 -19.83 -4.11 -2.08
N GLY A 21 -18.65 -4.72 -2.07
CA GLY A 21 -18.48 -6.13 -1.67
C GLY A 21 -18.96 -6.38 -0.24
N ALA A 22 -18.59 -5.50 0.71
CA ALA A 22 -19.02 -5.59 2.10
C ALA A 22 -20.54 -5.43 2.26
N PHE A 23 -21.15 -4.53 1.51
CA PHE A 23 -22.61 -4.37 1.46
C PHE A 23 -23.28 -5.64 0.94
N MET A 24 -22.82 -6.16 -0.19
CA MET A 24 -23.36 -7.40 -0.78
C MET A 24 -23.20 -8.57 0.19
N ASN A 25 -22.05 -8.74 0.81
CA ASN A 25 -21.82 -9.83 1.76
C ASN A 25 -22.66 -9.69 3.03
N THR A 26 -22.99 -8.46 3.44
CA THR A 26 -23.80 -8.22 4.64
C THR A 26 -25.28 -8.49 4.41
N PHE A 27 -25.83 -8.01 3.29
CA PHE A 27 -27.26 -8.04 3.01
C PHE A 27 -27.69 -9.15 2.04
N PHE A 28 -26.81 -9.53 1.12
CA PHE A 28 -27.10 -10.49 0.04
C PHE A 28 -26.00 -11.55 -0.13
N PRO A 29 -25.54 -12.25 0.93
CA PRO A 29 -24.36 -13.12 0.85
C PRO A 29 -24.52 -14.27 -0.15
N ALA A 30 -25.75 -14.76 -0.36
CA ALA A 30 -26.04 -15.82 -1.33
C ALA A 30 -25.82 -15.36 -2.79
N ALA A 31 -26.03 -14.08 -3.11
CA ALA A 31 -25.86 -13.56 -4.46
C ALA A 31 -24.40 -13.63 -4.95
N LEU A 32 -23.44 -13.59 -4.04
CA LEU A 32 -22.01 -13.72 -4.37
C LEU A 32 -21.54 -15.17 -4.47
N LYS A 33 -22.35 -16.13 -4.03
CA LYS A 33 -22.00 -17.56 -3.89
C LYS A 33 -22.87 -18.48 -4.73
N ILE A 34 -23.37 -17.99 -5.86
CA ILE A 34 -24.22 -18.78 -6.77
C ILE A 34 -23.48 -19.85 -7.59
N GLY A 35 -22.14 -19.86 -7.50
CA GLY A 35 -21.28 -20.87 -8.12
C GLY A 35 -20.46 -20.37 -9.29
N SER A 36 -19.58 -21.24 -9.82
CA SER A 36 -18.76 -21.03 -11.01
C SER A 36 -18.05 -19.66 -11.05
N PHE A 37 -18.08 -19.00 -12.19
CA PHE A 37 -17.40 -17.73 -12.45
C PHE A 37 -17.86 -16.58 -11.53
N THR A 38 -19.14 -16.53 -11.15
CA THR A 38 -19.65 -15.49 -10.25
C THR A 38 -18.97 -15.59 -8.88
N THR A 39 -18.93 -16.77 -8.28
CA THR A 39 -18.26 -16.99 -7.00
C THR A 39 -16.77 -16.75 -7.11
N ALA A 40 -16.10 -17.23 -8.17
CA ALA A 40 -14.67 -17.03 -8.38
C ALA A 40 -14.29 -15.56 -8.60
N THR A 41 -15.18 -14.74 -9.18
CA THR A 41 -14.85 -13.33 -9.51
C THR A 41 -15.31 -12.35 -8.45
N PHE A 42 -16.46 -12.58 -7.80
CA PHE A 42 -17.13 -11.58 -6.97
C PHE A 42 -17.21 -11.94 -5.49
N SER A 43 -16.75 -13.13 -5.08
CA SER A 43 -16.66 -13.50 -3.68
C SER A 43 -15.23 -13.45 -3.16
N SER A 44 -15.06 -13.61 -1.85
CA SER A 44 -13.73 -13.70 -1.21
C SER A 44 -12.84 -14.83 -1.75
N ALA A 45 -13.42 -15.84 -2.40
CA ALA A 45 -12.67 -16.93 -3.04
C ALA A 45 -11.74 -16.45 -4.16
N GLY A 46 -12.08 -15.34 -4.84
CA GLY A 46 -11.27 -14.77 -5.92
C GLY A 46 -10.09 -13.91 -5.46
N ALA A 47 -10.02 -13.57 -4.17
CA ALA A 47 -9.06 -12.58 -3.66
C ALA A 47 -7.60 -12.99 -3.92
N ALA A 48 -7.22 -14.22 -3.59
CA ALA A 48 -5.84 -14.70 -3.77
C ALA A 48 -5.42 -14.70 -5.25
N THR A 49 -6.30 -15.12 -6.16
CA THR A 49 -6.02 -15.13 -7.61
C THR A 49 -5.86 -13.69 -8.13
N ALA A 50 -6.78 -12.79 -7.78
CA ALA A 50 -6.70 -11.38 -8.22
C ALA A 50 -5.41 -10.70 -7.70
N MET A 51 -5.05 -10.92 -6.43
CA MET A 51 -3.80 -10.42 -5.85
C MET A 51 -2.57 -11.01 -6.52
N GLY A 52 -2.55 -12.32 -6.80
CA GLY A 52 -1.41 -12.98 -7.46
C GLY A 52 -1.17 -12.45 -8.87
N ILE A 53 -2.22 -12.28 -9.68
CA ILE A 53 -2.13 -11.68 -11.01
C ILE A 53 -1.67 -10.21 -10.91
N GLN A 54 -2.17 -9.46 -9.93
CA GLN A 54 -1.76 -8.08 -9.71
C GLN A 54 -0.27 -7.97 -9.38
N LEU A 55 0.26 -8.82 -8.49
CA LEU A 55 1.68 -8.86 -8.14
C LEU A 55 2.55 -9.23 -9.34
N PHE A 56 2.09 -10.15 -10.18
CA PHE A 56 2.76 -10.51 -11.43
C PHE A 56 2.86 -9.29 -12.38
N CYS A 57 1.74 -8.59 -12.61
CA CYS A 57 1.73 -7.40 -13.47
C CYS A 57 2.59 -6.27 -12.88
N LEU A 58 2.57 -6.07 -11.56
CA LEU A 58 3.44 -5.12 -10.89
C LEU A 58 4.92 -5.48 -11.08
N GLY A 59 5.25 -6.78 -11.02
CA GLY A 59 6.60 -7.28 -11.27
C GLY A 59 7.17 -6.84 -12.64
N THR A 60 6.33 -6.80 -13.69
CA THR A 60 6.79 -6.40 -15.03
C THR A 60 7.33 -4.97 -15.10
N THR A 61 6.95 -4.11 -14.16
CA THR A 61 7.42 -2.71 -14.12
C THR A 61 8.83 -2.57 -13.51
N LEU A 62 9.35 -3.61 -12.86
CA LEU A 62 10.65 -3.61 -12.19
C LEU A 62 11.78 -3.81 -13.22
N GLN A 63 12.47 -2.72 -13.57
CA GLN A 63 13.55 -2.74 -14.56
C GLN A 63 14.92 -2.96 -13.90
N LEU A 64 15.60 -4.05 -14.24
CA LEU A 64 16.94 -4.38 -13.74
C LEU A 64 18.01 -3.36 -14.15
N ARG A 65 17.86 -2.74 -15.32
CA ARG A 65 18.80 -1.75 -15.86
C ARG A 65 18.93 -0.52 -14.98
N ASP A 66 17.85 -0.11 -14.33
CA ASP A 66 17.80 1.12 -13.51
C ASP A 66 18.17 0.87 -12.04
N MET A 67 18.30 -0.39 -11.65
CA MET A 67 18.54 -0.81 -10.27
C MET A 67 19.71 -0.10 -9.54
N PRO A 68 20.91 0.13 -10.13
CA PRO A 68 22.00 0.73 -9.38
C PRO A 68 21.72 2.15 -8.86
N LYS A 69 21.00 2.97 -9.66
CA LYS A 69 20.62 4.33 -9.27
C LYS A 69 19.44 4.32 -8.30
N VAL A 70 18.51 3.39 -8.52
CA VAL A 70 17.27 3.22 -7.76
C VAL A 70 17.54 2.67 -6.36
N VAL A 71 18.50 1.69 -6.24
CA VAL A 71 18.77 1.02 -4.97
C VAL A 71 19.24 1.98 -3.89
N LYS A 72 20.13 2.91 -4.21
CA LYS A 72 20.61 3.87 -3.22
C LYS A 72 19.49 4.79 -2.72
N ARG A 73 18.69 5.36 -3.63
CA ARG A 73 17.63 6.32 -3.29
C ARG A 73 16.40 5.62 -2.73
N GLY A 74 15.87 4.67 -3.47
CA GLY A 74 14.69 3.90 -3.08
C GLY A 74 14.95 3.00 -1.88
N GLY A 75 16.18 2.45 -1.74
CA GLY A 75 16.55 1.61 -0.61
C GLY A 75 16.47 2.34 0.73
N ILE A 76 16.95 3.58 0.80
CA ILE A 76 16.84 4.38 2.05
C ILE A 76 15.37 4.58 2.41
N LEU A 77 14.54 4.97 1.46
CA LEU A 77 13.11 5.21 1.67
C LEU A 77 12.36 3.92 2.04
N LEU A 78 12.63 2.84 1.33
CA LEU A 78 12.02 1.53 1.55
C LEU A 78 12.39 0.94 2.92
N ILE A 79 13.69 0.92 3.23
CA ILE A 79 14.19 0.34 4.49
C ILE A 79 13.74 1.17 5.69
N SER A 80 13.78 2.50 5.62
CA SER A 80 13.29 3.34 6.71
C SER A 80 11.79 3.17 6.94
N LYS A 81 10.99 3.08 5.86
CA LYS A 81 9.56 2.77 5.95
C LYS A 81 9.31 1.41 6.60
N PHE A 82 10.06 0.39 6.17
CA PHE A 82 9.96 -0.96 6.73
C PHE A 82 10.34 -1.00 8.21
N ILE A 83 11.47 -0.40 8.57
CA ILE A 83 11.97 -0.41 9.96
C ILE A 83 10.94 0.22 10.91
N ILE A 84 10.44 1.41 10.59
CA ILE A 84 9.48 2.08 11.49
C ILE A 84 8.16 1.31 11.56
N GLY A 85 7.66 0.78 10.44
CA GLY A 85 6.44 -0.01 10.39
C GLY A 85 6.57 -1.32 11.17
N ALA A 86 7.66 -2.04 10.96
CA ALA A 86 7.97 -3.26 11.71
C ALA A 86 8.13 -2.97 13.21
N ALA A 87 8.89 -1.93 13.58
CA ALA A 87 9.11 -1.57 14.98
C ALA A 87 7.79 -1.28 15.70
N ILE A 88 6.94 -0.40 15.15
CA ILE A 88 5.65 -0.07 15.77
C ILE A 88 4.77 -1.32 15.88
N GLY A 89 4.61 -2.07 14.77
CA GLY A 89 3.76 -3.25 14.76
C GLY A 89 4.25 -4.37 15.70
N ILE A 90 5.55 -4.62 15.74
CA ILE A 90 6.15 -5.64 16.61
C ILE A 90 6.03 -5.23 18.10
N ILE A 91 6.29 -3.96 18.44
CA ILE A 91 6.13 -3.47 19.81
C ILE A 91 4.69 -3.66 20.27
N ILE A 92 3.71 -3.20 19.46
CA ILE A 92 2.28 -3.37 19.78
C ILE A 92 1.92 -4.85 19.89
N GLY A 93 2.36 -5.68 18.94
CA GLY A 93 2.05 -7.11 18.94
C GLY A 93 2.63 -7.87 20.14
N LYS A 94 3.86 -7.55 20.55
CA LYS A 94 4.48 -8.18 21.73
C LYS A 94 3.92 -7.69 23.05
N MET A 95 3.49 -6.42 23.12
CA MET A 95 2.94 -5.84 24.36
C MET A 95 1.45 -6.15 24.55
N PHE A 96 0.66 -6.16 23.47
CA PHE A 96 -0.80 -6.21 23.51
C PHE A 96 -1.40 -7.41 22.75
N GLY A 97 -0.56 -8.27 22.17
CA GLY A 97 -1.00 -9.44 21.38
C GLY A 97 -1.69 -9.05 20.07
N PHE A 98 -2.47 -9.97 19.53
CA PHE A 98 -3.12 -9.81 18.21
C PHE A 98 -4.20 -8.74 18.18
N ALA A 99 -4.93 -8.58 19.31
CA ALA A 99 -5.99 -7.58 19.43
C ALA A 99 -5.45 -6.14 19.38
N GLY A 100 -4.16 -5.95 19.70
CA GLY A 100 -3.52 -4.64 19.64
C GLY A 100 -3.93 -3.72 20.78
N VAL A 101 -3.98 -2.40 20.51
CA VAL A 101 -4.17 -1.38 21.56
C VAL A 101 -5.19 -0.32 21.10
N CYS A 102 -6.04 0.13 22.02
CA CYS A 102 -7.04 1.19 21.76
C CYS A 102 -7.92 0.92 20.52
N GLY A 103 -8.30 -0.35 20.29
CA GLY A 103 -9.09 -0.77 19.14
C GLY A 103 -8.30 -0.86 17.82
N LEU A 104 -7.00 -0.60 17.83
CA LEU A 104 -6.10 -0.83 16.69
C LEU A 104 -5.54 -2.24 16.73
N THR A 105 -5.92 -3.08 15.77
CA THR A 105 -5.36 -4.43 15.68
C THR A 105 -3.89 -4.39 15.29
N THR A 106 -3.08 -5.26 15.87
CA THR A 106 -1.65 -5.39 15.52
C THR A 106 -1.47 -5.64 14.02
N LEU A 107 -2.35 -6.45 13.43
CA LEU A 107 -2.33 -6.75 12.01
C LEU A 107 -2.55 -5.51 11.14
N ALA A 108 -3.49 -4.63 11.52
CA ALA A 108 -3.71 -3.37 10.81
C ALA A 108 -2.50 -2.45 10.89
N VAL A 109 -1.90 -2.32 12.08
CA VAL A 109 -0.76 -1.42 12.30
C VAL A 109 0.42 -1.85 11.43
N ILE A 110 0.80 -3.12 11.50
CA ILE A 110 1.96 -3.60 10.73
C ILE A 110 1.69 -3.54 9.22
N SER A 111 0.47 -3.87 8.79
CA SER A 111 0.08 -3.81 7.37
C SER A 111 0.07 -2.39 6.81
N ALA A 112 -0.45 -1.42 7.56
CA ALA A 112 -0.54 -0.03 7.09
C ALA A 112 0.82 0.67 7.08
N VAL A 113 1.60 0.52 8.15
CA VAL A 113 2.83 1.31 8.32
C VAL A 113 4.00 0.75 7.51
N THR A 114 4.05 -0.55 7.23
CA THR A 114 5.12 -1.14 6.38
C THR A 114 4.92 -0.90 4.89
N ASN A 115 3.71 -0.59 4.44
CA ASN A 115 3.36 -0.40 3.03
C ASN A 115 3.30 1.08 2.63
N SER A 116 3.59 1.40 1.38
CA SER A 116 3.48 2.76 0.82
C SER A 116 2.78 2.77 -0.53
N ASN A 117 2.06 3.85 -0.84
CA ASN A 117 1.35 4.05 -2.10
C ASN A 117 2.30 4.58 -3.17
N GLY A 118 2.74 3.70 -4.06
CA GLY A 118 3.65 4.03 -5.14
C GLY A 118 3.10 5.06 -6.11
N SER A 119 1.81 5.04 -6.41
CA SER A 119 1.19 6.00 -7.33
C SER A 119 1.17 7.42 -6.75
N VAL A 120 0.84 7.57 -5.46
CA VAL A 120 0.90 8.86 -4.77
C VAL A 120 2.35 9.34 -4.70
N TYR A 121 3.28 8.46 -4.34
CA TYR A 121 4.71 8.77 -4.34
C TYR A 121 5.18 9.30 -5.69
N LEU A 122 4.90 8.57 -6.77
CA LEU A 122 5.33 8.96 -8.12
C LEU A 122 4.73 10.31 -8.56
N ALA A 123 3.45 10.54 -8.28
CA ALA A 123 2.79 11.81 -8.59
C ALA A 123 3.46 12.99 -7.87
N LEU A 124 3.80 12.80 -6.58
CA LEU A 124 4.51 13.81 -5.80
C LEU A 124 5.95 14.01 -6.27
N MET A 125 6.65 12.92 -6.65
CA MET A 125 8.02 13.04 -7.17
C MET A 125 8.08 13.69 -8.56
N LYS A 126 7.08 13.50 -9.41
CA LYS A 126 6.96 14.26 -10.66
C LYS A 126 6.78 15.76 -10.44
N THR A 127 6.21 16.14 -9.29
CA THR A 127 5.96 17.56 -8.94
C THR A 127 7.12 18.21 -8.19
N TYR A 128 7.78 17.47 -7.29
CA TYR A 128 8.78 18.03 -6.37
C TYR A 128 10.17 17.41 -6.53
N GLY A 129 10.27 16.17 -7.01
CA GLY A 129 11.49 15.38 -7.09
C GLY A 129 12.26 15.54 -8.39
N ASP A 130 13.35 14.82 -8.47
CA ASP A 130 14.15 14.63 -9.70
C ASP A 130 13.88 13.25 -10.35
N THR A 131 14.60 12.96 -11.43
CA THR A 131 14.51 11.68 -12.16
C THR A 131 14.89 10.49 -11.28
N THR A 132 15.83 10.68 -10.34
CA THR A 132 16.26 9.63 -9.40
C THR A 132 15.17 9.35 -8.36
N ASP A 133 14.47 10.40 -7.89
CA ASP A 133 13.33 10.24 -7.00
C ASP A 133 12.18 9.51 -7.70
N CYS A 134 11.89 9.86 -8.96
CA CYS A 134 10.87 9.14 -9.73
C CYS A 134 11.24 7.66 -9.95
N ALA A 135 12.51 7.38 -10.26
CA ALA A 135 13.00 6.03 -10.47
C ALA A 135 12.96 5.16 -9.19
N ALA A 136 13.09 5.77 -8.00
CA ALA A 136 12.96 5.06 -6.72
C ALA A 136 11.60 4.36 -6.54
N MET A 137 10.57 4.79 -7.28
CA MET A 137 9.25 4.13 -7.33
C MET A 137 9.38 2.63 -7.65
N ALA A 138 10.28 2.24 -8.56
CA ALA A 138 10.47 0.85 -8.94
C ALA A 138 10.83 -0.04 -7.73
N LEU A 139 11.67 0.45 -6.81
CA LEU A 139 12.02 -0.28 -5.59
C LEU A 139 10.90 -0.22 -4.55
N LEU A 140 10.23 0.93 -4.43
CA LEU A 140 9.09 1.09 -3.51
C LEU A 140 7.88 0.22 -3.91
N ALA A 141 7.79 -0.21 -5.17
CA ALA A 141 6.78 -1.16 -5.60
C ALA A 141 6.86 -2.52 -4.85
N LEU A 142 8.05 -2.88 -4.35
CA LEU A 142 8.21 -4.11 -3.55
C LEU A 142 7.46 -4.10 -2.22
N ASN A 143 7.19 -2.92 -1.65
CA ASN A 143 6.41 -2.83 -0.43
C ASN A 143 4.91 -2.54 -0.66
N ASP A 144 4.47 -2.56 -1.90
CA ASP A 144 3.05 -2.42 -2.26
C ASP A 144 2.35 -3.80 -2.27
N GLY A 145 2.50 -4.56 -1.17
CA GLY A 145 1.96 -5.91 -1.04
C GLY A 145 2.32 -6.56 0.30
N PRO A 146 1.99 -7.85 0.50
CA PRO A 146 2.13 -8.51 1.80
C PRO A 146 3.58 -8.85 2.19
N LEU A 147 4.54 -8.82 1.26
CA LEU A 147 5.88 -9.35 1.46
C LEU A 147 6.57 -8.81 2.74
N PHE A 148 6.69 -7.49 2.86
CA PHE A 148 7.38 -6.89 3.99
C PHE A 148 6.63 -7.06 5.32
N THR A 149 5.29 -7.07 5.28
CA THR A 149 4.48 -7.39 6.46
C THR A 149 4.71 -8.83 6.92
N LEU A 150 4.75 -9.80 5.99
CA LEU A 150 5.04 -11.20 6.30
C LEU A 150 6.45 -11.39 6.85
N ILE A 151 7.44 -10.71 6.28
CA ILE A 151 8.82 -10.72 6.80
C ILE A 151 8.86 -10.21 8.24
N ALA A 152 8.20 -9.07 8.52
CA ALA A 152 8.18 -8.49 9.86
C ALA A 152 7.47 -9.40 10.87
N LEU A 153 6.32 -9.97 10.52
CA LEU A 153 5.56 -10.88 11.38
C LEU A 153 6.31 -12.19 11.63
N GLY A 154 6.89 -12.78 10.60
CA GLY A 154 7.67 -14.02 10.71
C GLY A 154 8.94 -13.83 11.50
N ALA A 155 9.74 -12.79 11.22
CA ALA A 155 10.98 -12.51 11.91
C ALA A 155 10.77 -12.15 13.41
N SER A 156 9.62 -11.58 13.76
CA SER A 156 9.27 -11.25 15.14
C SER A 156 8.68 -12.41 15.95
N GLY A 157 8.32 -13.52 15.27
CA GLY A 157 7.60 -14.64 15.87
C GLY A 157 6.11 -14.34 16.17
N LEU A 158 5.56 -13.25 15.64
CA LEU A 158 4.14 -12.90 15.78
C LEU A 158 3.23 -13.71 14.85
N ALA A 159 3.75 -14.23 13.75
CA ALA A 159 3.05 -15.15 12.88
C ALA A 159 3.94 -16.33 12.51
N ASN A 160 3.31 -17.49 12.35
CA ASN A 160 3.99 -18.65 11.80
C ASN A 160 4.03 -18.54 10.26
N VAL A 161 5.05 -17.86 9.74
CA VAL A 161 5.23 -17.65 8.30
C VAL A 161 6.26 -18.65 7.76
N PRO A 162 5.84 -19.74 7.13
CA PRO A 162 6.77 -20.69 6.52
C PRO A 162 7.57 -19.98 5.43
N PHE A 163 8.86 -20.32 5.30
CA PHE A 163 9.72 -19.75 4.25
C PHE A 163 9.11 -19.89 2.84
N MET A 164 8.45 -21.01 2.57
CA MET A 164 7.76 -21.23 1.30
C MET A 164 6.60 -20.27 1.04
N ALA A 165 5.96 -19.73 2.07
CA ALA A 165 4.92 -18.70 1.90
C ALA A 165 5.53 -17.36 1.42
N LEU A 166 6.72 -17.01 1.91
CA LEU A 166 7.46 -15.85 1.40
C LEU A 166 7.87 -16.08 -0.06
N VAL A 167 8.41 -17.25 -0.37
CA VAL A 167 8.76 -17.63 -1.75
C VAL A 167 7.53 -17.55 -2.66
N ALA A 168 6.40 -18.13 -2.25
CA ALA A 168 5.16 -18.10 -3.03
C ALA A 168 4.65 -16.67 -3.29
N THR A 169 4.84 -15.75 -2.35
CA THR A 169 4.48 -14.33 -2.52
C THR A 169 5.39 -13.62 -3.52
N VAL A 170 6.67 -13.99 -3.56
CA VAL A 170 7.68 -13.33 -4.41
C VAL A 170 7.69 -13.89 -5.84
N ILE A 171 7.36 -15.18 -6.04
CA ILE A 171 7.39 -15.81 -7.38
C ILE A 171 6.60 -15.03 -8.44
N PRO A 172 5.35 -14.59 -8.24
CA PRO A 172 4.64 -13.82 -9.25
C PRO A 172 5.37 -12.54 -9.63
N ILE A 173 5.97 -11.85 -8.67
CA ILE A 173 6.75 -10.62 -8.90
C ILE A 173 8.01 -10.94 -9.73
N ILE A 174 8.75 -11.99 -9.38
CA ILE A 174 9.96 -12.40 -10.11
C ILE A 174 9.65 -12.79 -11.54
N VAL A 175 8.59 -13.59 -11.75
CA VAL A 175 8.18 -14.02 -13.09
C VAL A 175 7.77 -12.80 -13.93
N GLY A 176 6.99 -11.90 -13.35
CA GLY A 176 6.63 -10.63 -13.99
C GLY A 176 7.88 -9.80 -14.36
N MET A 177 8.83 -9.66 -13.41
CA MET A 177 10.08 -8.92 -13.62
C MET A 177 10.91 -9.54 -14.77
N ILE A 178 11.01 -10.86 -14.83
CA ILE A 178 11.73 -11.55 -15.92
C ILE A 178 11.06 -11.20 -17.25
N ILE A 179 9.76 -11.37 -17.38
CA ILE A 179 9.01 -11.09 -18.60
C ILE A 179 9.15 -9.62 -19.02
N GLY A 180 8.96 -8.69 -18.11
CA GLY A 180 9.04 -7.26 -18.40
C GLY A 180 10.44 -6.76 -18.77
N ASN A 181 11.50 -7.47 -18.36
CA ASN A 181 12.88 -7.17 -18.77
C ASN A 181 13.28 -7.85 -20.07
N LEU A 182 12.69 -9.00 -20.42
CA LEU A 182 12.96 -9.72 -21.66
C LEU A 182 12.19 -9.13 -22.84
N ASP A 183 10.96 -8.67 -22.60
CA ASP A 183 10.07 -8.19 -23.65
C ASP A 183 9.38 -6.88 -23.24
N LYS A 184 9.75 -5.79 -23.91
CA LYS A 184 9.20 -4.46 -23.67
C LYS A 184 7.74 -4.31 -24.12
N GLU A 185 7.32 -5.04 -25.14
CA GLU A 185 5.93 -5.03 -25.62
C GLU A 185 5.04 -5.73 -24.59
N MET A 186 5.50 -6.88 -24.04
CA MET A 186 4.82 -7.57 -22.95
C MET A 186 4.73 -6.71 -21.68
N GLN A 187 5.79 -5.98 -21.33
CA GLN A 187 5.75 -5.03 -20.22
C GLN A 187 4.64 -3.99 -20.44
N THR A 188 4.63 -3.33 -21.60
CA THR A 188 3.67 -2.29 -21.93
C THR A 188 2.23 -2.82 -21.95
N PHE A 189 2.06 -4.08 -22.36
CA PHE A 189 0.76 -4.75 -22.37
C PHE A 189 0.27 -5.09 -20.96
N LEU A 190 1.14 -5.55 -20.07
CA LEU A 190 0.80 -6.04 -18.73
C LEU A 190 0.76 -4.94 -17.66
N GLU A 191 1.55 -3.89 -17.80
CA GLU A 191 1.66 -2.79 -16.82
C GLU A 191 0.29 -2.19 -16.44
N PRO A 192 -0.63 -1.90 -17.37
CA PRO A 192 -1.95 -1.36 -17.02
C PRO A 192 -2.80 -2.32 -16.19
N ALA A 193 -2.60 -3.64 -16.35
CA ALA A 193 -3.39 -4.65 -15.67
C ALA A 193 -3.22 -4.62 -14.14
N GLY A 194 -2.06 -4.20 -13.63
CA GLY A 194 -1.85 -3.97 -12.20
C GLY A 194 -2.87 -2.99 -11.61
N ASN A 195 -3.19 -1.92 -12.33
CA ASN A 195 -4.20 -0.94 -11.92
C ASN A 195 -5.64 -1.39 -12.22
N ILE A 196 -5.84 -2.13 -13.32
CA ILE A 196 -7.16 -2.67 -13.72
C ILE A 196 -7.67 -3.66 -12.68
N LEU A 197 -6.79 -4.42 -12.04
CA LEU A 197 -7.14 -5.43 -11.04
C LEU A 197 -7.51 -4.84 -9.67
N ILE A 198 -7.14 -3.59 -9.36
CA ILE A 198 -7.43 -2.95 -8.07
C ILE A 198 -8.92 -3.03 -7.67
N PRO A 199 -9.90 -2.68 -8.55
CA PRO A 199 -11.31 -2.78 -8.21
C PRO A 199 -11.77 -4.22 -7.92
N PHE A 200 -11.22 -5.20 -8.62
CA PHE A 200 -11.56 -6.62 -8.41
C PHE A 200 -11.01 -7.11 -7.07
N VAL A 201 -9.76 -6.77 -6.74
CA VAL A 201 -9.20 -7.05 -5.42
C VAL A 201 -10.04 -6.39 -4.32
N GLY A 202 -10.40 -5.12 -4.47
CA GLY A 202 -11.25 -4.41 -3.52
C GLY A 202 -12.59 -5.12 -3.33
N LEU A 203 -13.27 -5.48 -4.42
CA LEU A 203 -14.57 -6.14 -4.37
C LEU A 203 -14.51 -7.50 -3.68
N THR A 204 -13.52 -8.35 -4.05
CA THR A 204 -13.37 -9.69 -3.48
C THR A 204 -13.02 -9.65 -1.99
N LEU A 205 -12.20 -8.69 -1.56
CA LEU A 205 -11.90 -8.47 -0.14
C LEU A 205 -13.16 -8.01 0.61
N GLY A 206 -13.89 -7.03 0.07
CA GLY A 206 -15.14 -6.55 0.63
C GLY A 206 -16.16 -7.67 0.80
N ALA A 207 -16.23 -8.59 -0.17
CA ALA A 207 -17.09 -9.75 -0.11
C ALA A 207 -16.77 -10.75 1.03
N GLY A 208 -15.65 -10.57 1.73
CA GLY A 208 -15.31 -11.27 2.97
C GLY A 208 -15.59 -10.48 4.25
N ILE A 209 -16.07 -9.24 4.15
CA ILE A 209 -16.21 -8.30 5.27
C ILE A 209 -17.69 -8.05 5.57
N ASN A 210 -18.04 -7.95 6.87
CA ASN A 210 -19.33 -7.46 7.32
C ASN A 210 -19.27 -5.94 7.55
N LEU A 211 -20.32 -5.19 7.18
CA LEU A 211 -20.37 -3.73 7.36
C LEU A 211 -20.21 -3.28 8.81
N SER A 212 -20.58 -4.10 9.80
CA SER A 212 -20.33 -3.79 11.20
C SER A 212 -18.84 -3.60 11.51
N ASN A 213 -17.96 -4.37 10.83
CA ASN A 213 -16.52 -4.24 10.97
C ASN A 213 -16.00 -2.92 10.36
N VAL A 214 -16.63 -2.45 9.27
CA VAL A 214 -16.30 -1.15 8.65
C VAL A 214 -16.56 0.00 9.63
N VAL A 215 -17.70 -0.05 10.33
CA VAL A 215 -18.04 0.98 11.33
C VAL A 215 -17.08 0.94 12.51
N LYS A 216 -16.79 -0.25 13.04
CA LYS A 216 -15.85 -0.43 14.16
C LYS A 216 -14.41 -0.03 13.80
N GLY A 217 -13.96 -0.31 12.59
CA GLY A 217 -12.61 0.00 12.12
C GLY A 217 -12.38 1.48 11.78
N GLY A 218 -13.43 2.29 11.64
CA GLY A 218 -13.33 3.66 11.12
C GLY A 218 -12.46 4.60 11.95
N ILE A 219 -12.78 4.81 13.23
CA ILE A 219 -12.00 5.71 14.11
C ILE A 219 -10.58 5.18 14.36
N PRO A 220 -10.38 3.90 14.75
CA PRO A 220 -9.03 3.35 14.86
C PRO A 220 -8.22 3.46 13.56
N GLY A 221 -8.84 3.26 12.41
CA GLY A 221 -8.18 3.40 11.12
C GLY A 221 -7.78 4.85 10.81
N ILE A 222 -8.54 5.86 11.25
CA ILE A 222 -8.13 7.27 11.16
C ILE A 222 -6.89 7.52 12.02
N ILE A 223 -6.88 7.03 13.26
CA ILE A 223 -5.72 7.14 14.16
C ILE A 223 -4.50 6.44 13.52
N LEU A 224 -4.69 5.28 12.93
CA LEU A 224 -3.64 4.56 12.22
C LEU A 224 -3.05 5.39 11.06
N GLY A 225 -3.91 6.06 10.30
CA GLY A 225 -3.48 6.99 9.25
C GLY A 225 -2.63 8.14 9.80
N LEU A 226 -3.03 8.74 10.92
CA LEU A 226 -2.26 9.78 11.59
C LEU A 226 -0.91 9.27 12.10
N ILE A 227 -0.86 8.08 12.71
CA ILE A 227 0.38 7.42 13.14
C ILE A 227 1.29 7.19 11.92
N THR A 228 0.74 6.68 10.82
CA THR A 228 1.51 6.43 9.59
C THR A 228 2.14 7.70 9.04
N VAL A 229 1.38 8.81 9.00
CA VAL A 229 1.88 10.09 8.49
C VAL A 229 2.86 10.72 9.47
N PHE A 230 2.48 10.92 10.72
CA PHE A 230 3.28 11.73 11.63
C PHE A 230 4.41 10.94 12.29
N VAL A 231 4.16 9.75 12.81
CA VAL A 231 5.23 8.95 13.42
C VAL A 231 6.09 8.31 12.34
N GLY A 232 5.47 7.60 11.40
CA GLY A 232 6.18 6.99 10.28
C GLY A 232 6.88 8.02 9.41
N GLY A 233 6.16 9.08 9.00
CA GLY A 233 6.69 10.13 8.14
C GLY A 233 7.86 10.89 8.75
N CYS A 234 7.78 11.31 10.02
CA CYS A 234 8.89 11.98 10.69
C CYS A 234 10.16 11.12 10.71
N PHE A 235 10.03 9.83 11.00
CA PHE A 235 11.17 8.92 10.97
C PHE A 235 11.77 8.76 9.57
N ILE A 236 10.92 8.59 8.55
CA ILE A 236 11.40 8.44 7.17
C ILE A 236 12.08 9.72 6.69
N VAL A 237 11.50 10.88 7.00
CA VAL A 237 12.12 12.21 6.70
C VAL A 237 13.46 12.35 7.40
N PHE A 238 13.57 11.93 8.66
CA PHE A 238 14.83 11.93 9.38
C PHE A 238 15.89 11.07 8.68
N CYS A 239 15.55 9.85 8.29
CA CYS A 239 16.44 8.96 7.53
C CYS A 239 16.79 9.56 6.15
N ASP A 240 15.82 10.15 5.45
CA ASP A 240 16.05 10.79 4.16
C ASP A 240 17.01 11.99 4.26
N LYS A 241 16.93 12.76 5.34
CA LYS A 241 17.84 13.90 5.58
C LYS A 241 19.24 13.44 5.98
N ILE A 242 19.38 12.50 6.89
CA ILE A 242 20.67 12.11 7.46
C ILE A 242 21.39 11.11 6.55
N ILE A 243 20.73 10.04 6.14
CA ILE A 243 21.33 8.97 5.35
C ILE A 243 21.26 9.32 3.86
N GLY A 244 20.09 9.78 3.41
CA GLY A 244 19.83 10.15 2.02
C GLY A 244 20.50 11.47 1.60
N ARG A 245 20.84 12.34 2.56
CA ARG A 245 21.35 13.68 2.33
C ARG A 245 20.49 14.50 1.36
N ARG A 246 19.17 14.36 1.51
CA ARG A 246 18.13 15.03 0.72
C ARG A 246 17.26 15.92 1.62
N PRO A 247 16.51 16.89 1.08
CA PRO A 247 15.68 17.80 1.88
C PRO A 247 14.57 17.14 2.69
N GLY A 248 14.17 15.90 2.38
CA GLY A 248 13.17 15.13 3.16
C GLY A 248 11.76 15.11 2.57
N TYR A 249 11.48 15.81 1.47
CA TYR A 249 10.15 15.81 0.83
C TYR A 249 9.71 14.40 0.37
N ALA A 250 10.66 13.59 -0.11
CA ALA A 250 10.37 12.24 -0.53
C ALA A 250 10.06 11.31 0.66
N GLY A 251 10.64 11.58 1.83
CA GLY A 251 10.28 10.89 3.07
C GLY A 251 8.81 11.08 3.44
N TRP A 252 8.26 12.31 3.30
CA TRP A 252 6.83 12.55 3.46
C TRP A 252 6.01 11.82 2.40
N ALA A 253 6.44 11.83 1.14
CA ALA A 253 5.73 11.18 0.04
C ALA A 253 5.60 9.65 0.23
N VAL A 254 6.55 9.01 0.91
CA VAL A 254 6.51 7.57 1.27
C VAL A 254 5.63 7.30 2.50
N ALA A 255 5.31 8.30 3.31
CA ALA A 255 4.53 8.15 4.55
C ALA A 255 3.03 7.86 4.30
N THR A 256 2.71 7.15 3.22
CA THR A 256 1.36 6.72 2.86
C THR A 256 1.09 5.29 3.35
N THR A 257 -0.19 4.93 3.42
CA THR A 257 -0.64 3.54 3.41
C THR A 257 -1.03 3.19 1.97
N ALA A 258 -0.52 2.07 1.44
CA ALA A 258 -0.84 1.63 0.09
C ALA A 258 -2.32 1.26 -0.07
N GLY A 259 -2.89 1.50 -1.24
CA GLY A 259 -4.22 0.96 -1.58
C GLY A 259 -4.25 -0.56 -1.49
N ASN A 260 -3.20 -1.21 -1.98
CA ASN A 260 -3.05 -2.67 -1.93
C ASN A 260 -2.79 -3.20 -0.50
N ALA A 261 -2.33 -2.37 0.45
CA ALA A 261 -2.18 -2.77 1.85
C ALA A 261 -3.49 -3.23 2.49
N VAL A 262 -4.64 -2.83 1.94
CA VAL A 262 -5.97 -3.32 2.34
C VAL A 262 -6.11 -4.83 2.16
N ALA A 263 -5.37 -5.42 1.23
CA ALA A 263 -5.34 -6.86 0.99
C ALA A 263 -4.41 -7.65 1.93
N VAL A 264 -3.46 -6.96 2.56
CA VAL A 264 -2.40 -7.60 3.35
C VAL A 264 -2.95 -8.39 4.55
N PRO A 265 -3.93 -7.89 5.34
CA PRO A 265 -4.51 -8.69 6.42
C PRO A 265 -5.09 -10.03 5.94
N ALA A 266 -5.75 -10.04 4.79
CA ALA A 266 -6.29 -11.28 4.22
C ALA A 266 -5.18 -12.25 3.79
N ALA A 267 -4.10 -11.74 3.18
CA ALA A 267 -2.94 -12.55 2.80
C ALA A 267 -2.26 -13.17 4.03
N VAL A 268 -2.13 -12.44 5.14
CA VAL A 268 -1.59 -12.95 6.40
C VAL A 268 -2.50 -14.05 6.98
N GLY A 269 -3.81 -13.83 7.01
CA GLY A 269 -4.79 -14.81 7.52
C GLY A 269 -4.86 -16.11 6.70
N LEU A 270 -4.51 -16.06 5.40
CA LEU A 270 -4.38 -17.26 4.56
C LEU A 270 -3.13 -18.10 4.91
N ILE A 271 -2.06 -17.44 5.37
CA ILE A 271 -0.79 -18.08 5.70
C ILE A 271 -0.78 -18.59 7.14
N ASP A 272 -1.28 -17.78 8.06
CA ASP A 272 -1.40 -18.13 9.49
C ASP A 272 -2.85 -17.92 9.95
N PRO A 273 -3.64 -19.01 10.09
CA PRO A 273 -5.03 -18.97 10.51
C PRO A 273 -5.27 -18.34 11.90
N ALA A 274 -4.26 -18.23 12.75
CA ALA A 274 -4.38 -17.53 14.04
C ALA A 274 -4.79 -16.06 13.89
N TRP A 275 -4.48 -15.44 12.76
CA TRP A 275 -4.86 -14.07 12.43
C TRP A 275 -6.26 -13.93 11.82
N ALA A 276 -6.90 -15.04 11.41
CA ALA A 276 -8.20 -15.00 10.72
C ALA A 276 -9.29 -14.19 11.45
N PRO A 277 -9.42 -14.26 12.81
CA PRO A 277 -10.43 -13.48 13.53
C PRO A 277 -10.25 -11.96 13.40
N TYR A 278 -9.03 -11.49 13.14
CA TYR A 278 -8.68 -10.08 13.09
C TYR A 278 -8.69 -9.51 11.66
N VAL A 279 -8.75 -10.34 10.62
CA VAL A 279 -8.63 -9.93 9.21
C VAL A 279 -9.69 -8.88 8.84
N GLY A 280 -10.96 -9.13 9.17
CA GLY A 280 -12.05 -8.23 8.78
C GLY A 280 -11.89 -6.83 9.37
N GLU A 281 -11.56 -6.74 10.67
CA GLU A 281 -11.34 -5.49 11.36
C GLU A 281 -10.08 -4.79 10.87
N ALA A 282 -8.96 -5.52 10.76
CA ALA A 282 -7.70 -4.99 10.25
C ALA A 282 -7.85 -4.41 8.84
N THR A 283 -8.54 -5.12 7.94
CA THR A 283 -8.78 -4.65 6.58
C THR A 283 -9.50 -3.31 6.55
N THR A 284 -10.51 -3.12 7.40
CA THR A 284 -11.25 -1.85 7.46
C THR A 284 -10.42 -0.72 8.08
N GLN A 285 -9.61 -1.02 9.09
CA GLN A 285 -8.68 -0.06 9.68
C GLN A 285 -7.62 0.40 8.65
N VAL A 286 -7.05 -0.52 7.89
CA VAL A 286 -6.10 -0.21 6.81
C VAL A 286 -6.78 0.63 5.73
N ALA A 287 -8.00 0.29 5.31
CA ALA A 287 -8.75 1.06 4.31
C ALA A 287 -8.99 2.51 4.76
N ALA A 288 -9.37 2.73 6.01
CA ALA A 288 -9.52 4.09 6.56
C ALA A 288 -8.18 4.84 6.61
N SER A 289 -7.09 4.16 7.00
CA SER A 289 -5.73 4.71 6.98
C SER A 289 -5.31 5.14 5.57
N VAL A 290 -5.65 4.36 4.52
CA VAL A 290 -5.38 4.72 3.11
C VAL A 290 -6.02 6.07 2.77
N VAL A 291 -7.29 6.29 3.15
CA VAL A 291 -7.98 7.57 2.88
C VAL A 291 -7.30 8.73 3.59
N VAL A 292 -7.00 8.58 4.87
CA VAL A 292 -6.34 9.64 5.67
C VAL A 292 -4.99 10.00 5.09
N THR A 293 -4.16 9.00 4.79
CA THR A 293 -2.82 9.23 4.26
C THR A 293 -2.85 9.80 2.84
N ALA A 294 -3.81 9.40 1.99
CA ALA A 294 -3.97 9.94 0.64
C ALA A 294 -4.31 11.44 0.64
N ILE A 295 -4.92 11.95 1.71
CA ILE A 295 -5.21 13.38 1.88
C ILE A 295 -4.03 14.11 2.52
N LEU A 296 -3.51 13.60 3.64
CA LEU A 296 -2.52 14.31 4.44
C LEU A 296 -1.12 14.33 3.80
N VAL A 297 -0.70 13.24 3.16
CA VAL A 297 0.66 13.12 2.62
C VAL A 297 0.94 14.14 1.51
N PRO A 298 0.07 14.38 0.52
CA PRO A 298 0.28 15.45 -0.45
C PRO A 298 0.40 16.83 0.21
N LEU A 299 -0.41 17.11 1.24
CA LEU A 299 -0.36 18.38 1.97
C LEU A 299 0.97 18.54 2.71
N MET A 300 1.42 17.51 3.42
CA MET A 300 2.67 17.50 4.16
C MET A 300 3.88 17.62 3.22
N THR A 301 3.87 16.87 2.12
CA THR A 301 4.94 16.92 1.10
C THR A 301 5.04 18.32 0.48
N ASN A 302 3.91 18.92 0.08
CA ASN A 302 3.86 20.26 -0.47
C ASN A 302 4.36 21.31 0.53
N TRP A 303 3.86 21.25 1.77
CA TRP A 303 4.31 22.18 2.82
C TRP A 303 5.80 22.07 3.08
N TRP A 304 6.32 20.82 3.15
CA TRP A 304 7.74 20.57 3.41
C TRP A 304 8.62 21.00 2.25
N ALA A 305 8.25 20.69 1.01
CA ALA A 305 8.97 21.07 -0.20
C ALA A 305 9.08 22.60 -0.33
N LYS A 306 7.99 23.33 -0.02
CA LYS A 306 8.00 24.80 -0.01
C LYS A 306 8.88 25.41 1.07
N LYS A 307 8.96 24.76 2.24
CA LYS A 307 9.72 25.30 3.39
C LYS A 307 11.21 24.96 3.33
N TYR A 308 11.56 23.77 2.88
CA TYR A 308 12.93 23.24 2.94
C TYR A 308 13.56 23.03 1.56
N GLY A 309 12.83 23.37 0.50
CA GLY A 309 13.28 23.24 -0.89
C GLY A 309 13.07 21.83 -1.47
N CYS A 310 13.07 21.78 -2.79
CA CYS A 310 13.01 20.57 -3.59
C CYS A 310 13.69 20.82 -4.96
N PRO A 311 14.04 19.79 -5.74
CA PRO A 311 14.67 19.97 -7.06
C PRO A 311 13.86 20.82 -8.05
N GLN A 312 12.54 20.87 -7.90
CA GLN A 312 11.63 21.63 -8.79
C GLN A 312 11.25 23.01 -8.22
N SER A 313 11.94 23.51 -7.19
CA SER A 313 11.58 24.78 -6.52
C SER A 313 11.57 25.98 -7.48
N GLU A 314 12.53 26.09 -8.39
CA GLU A 314 12.59 27.17 -9.37
C GLU A 314 11.40 27.15 -10.35
N VAL A 315 11.00 25.97 -10.81
CA VAL A 315 9.85 25.77 -11.70
C VAL A 315 8.53 26.12 -10.98
N LEU A 316 8.43 25.74 -9.71
CA LEU A 316 7.26 26.06 -8.88
C LEU A 316 7.14 27.54 -8.55
N GLU A 317 8.25 28.26 -8.40
CA GLU A 317 8.27 29.72 -8.21
C GLU A 317 7.90 30.46 -9.49
N ALA A 318 8.42 30.02 -10.64
CA ALA A 318 8.05 30.61 -11.95
C ALA A 318 6.56 30.45 -12.24
N ALA A 319 5.98 29.25 -12.01
CA ALA A 319 4.56 29.00 -12.19
C ALA A 319 3.66 29.86 -11.28
N LYS A 320 4.11 30.21 -10.07
CA LYS A 320 3.37 31.13 -9.18
C LYS A 320 3.35 32.57 -9.70
N LEU A 321 4.45 33.01 -10.29
CA LEU A 321 4.55 34.36 -10.86
C LEU A 321 3.66 34.53 -12.11
N GLU A 322 3.45 33.45 -12.88
CA GLU A 322 2.54 33.45 -14.03
C GLU A 322 1.07 33.44 -13.63
N THR A 323 0.72 32.73 -12.54
CA THR A 323 -0.68 32.67 -12.05
C THR A 323 -1.09 33.90 -11.23
N ALA A 324 -0.15 34.75 -10.86
CA ALA A 324 -0.39 36.02 -10.13
C ALA A 324 -0.51 37.25 -11.06
N LYS A 325 -0.29 37.07 -12.36
CA LYS A 325 -0.55 38.06 -13.42
C LYS A 325 -1.90 37.79 -14.07
#